data_7f2ca6b735200a7358dcc36559395184
#
_entry.id   7f2ca6b735200a7358dcc36559395184
#
_cell.length_a   1.000
_cell.length_b   1.000
_cell.length_c   1.000
_cell.angle_alpha   90.00
_cell.angle_beta   90.00
_cell.angle_gamma   90.00
#
_symmetry.space_group_name_H-M   'P 1'
#
loop_
_entity.id
_entity.type
_entity.pdbx_description
1 polymer ?
#
loop_
_entity_poly.entity_id
_entity_poly.type
_entity_poly.pdbx_seq_one_letter_code
_entity_poly.pdbx_strand_id
1 'polypeptide(L)'
;VSGEIQQTIQADPENPDLLQLAWVNYDRTKNYYVSVNLPFQPAKWWQLNANFTYMRHGERVEQHGAETFYNWAFGSISTTFTLPAKFYIDLSYNYQSRIDLGNCWVEPDHRLQAGVKKRFGDRFTASFSVQNLLDQGQVIGAHGDGFVRTMNARQTWSNRSFRIGLTYNFKSGKAFKRKAV
;
A
#
# COMPACT_ATOMS: atom_id res chain seq x y z
N VAL A 1 -16.20 9.74 -15.27
CA VAL A 1 -17.39 9.75 -14.40
C VAL A 1 -17.85 11.19 -14.30
N SER A 2 -19.15 11.45 -14.27
CA SER A 2 -19.74 12.78 -14.11
C SER A 2 -20.58 12.80 -12.83
N GLY A 3 -20.54 13.92 -12.08
CA GLY A 3 -21.31 14.10 -10.85
C GLY A 3 -20.79 13.24 -9.69
N GLU A 4 -19.49 13.21 -9.46
CA GLU A 4 -18.86 12.47 -8.37
C GLU A 4 -18.72 13.37 -7.14
N ILE A 5 -19.22 12.90 -5.99
CA ILE A 5 -19.08 13.60 -4.71
C ILE A 5 -17.88 13.01 -3.98
N GLN A 6 -16.90 13.87 -3.68
CA GLN A 6 -15.70 13.47 -2.94
C GLN A 6 -15.49 14.34 -1.70
N GLN A 7 -14.79 13.78 -0.72
CA GLN A 7 -14.32 14.54 0.43
C GLN A 7 -13.05 15.30 0.08
N THR A 8 -12.99 16.54 0.45
CA THR A 8 -11.79 17.37 0.38
C THR A 8 -11.52 18.05 1.73
N ILE A 9 -10.28 18.44 1.95
CA ILE A 9 -9.89 19.23 3.13
C ILE A 9 -9.88 20.69 2.72
N GLN A 10 -10.64 21.52 3.42
CA GLN A 10 -10.66 22.97 3.19
C GLN A 10 -10.58 23.73 4.50
N ALA A 11 -10.21 25.01 4.44
CA ALA A 11 -10.32 25.88 5.61
C ALA A 11 -11.78 26.07 5.99
N ASP A 12 -12.04 26.15 7.29
CA ASP A 12 -13.37 26.51 7.79
C ASP A 12 -13.69 27.94 7.40
N PRO A 13 -14.85 28.24 6.77
CA PRO A 13 -15.22 29.59 6.35
C PRO A 13 -15.33 30.59 7.51
N GLU A 14 -15.70 30.12 8.72
CA GLU A 14 -15.84 30.97 9.89
C GLU A 14 -14.54 31.11 10.69
N ASN A 15 -13.68 30.11 10.61
CA ASN A 15 -12.37 30.11 11.27
C ASN A 15 -11.30 29.50 10.35
N PRO A 16 -10.61 30.34 9.56
CA PRO A 16 -9.60 29.88 8.61
C PRO A 16 -8.44 29.09 9.23
N ASP A 17 -8.28 29.16 10.54
CA ASP A 17 -7.31 28.39 11.29
C ASP A 17 -7.70 26.92 11.50
N LEU A 18 -8.92 26.55 11.24
CA LEU A 18 -9.42 25.19 11.32
C LEU A 18 -9.51 24.57 9.93
N LEU A 19 -9.14 23.29 9.84
CA LEU A 19 -9.36 22.47 8.65
C LEU A 19 -10.58 21.60 8.86
N GLN A 20 -11.48 21.61 7.91
CA GLN A 20 -12.67 20.75 7.89
C GLN A 20 -12.67 19.83 6.68
N LEU A 21 -13.30 18.65 6.84
CA LEU A 21 -13.64 17.79 5.73
C LEU A 21 -14.97 18.28 5.14
N ALA A 22 -14.93 18.66 3.88
CA ALA A 22 -16.09 19.08 3.11
C ALA A 22 -16.37 18.11 1.97
N TRP A 23 -17.63 18.02 1.59
CA TRP A 23 -18.05 17.29 0.41
C TRP A 23 -18.11 18.25 -0.78
N VAL A 24 -17.39 17.92 -1.84
CA VAL A 24 -17.37 18.70 -3.08
C VAL A 24 -17.91 17.85 -4.21
N ASN A 25 -18.80 18.44 -5.01
CA ASN A 25 -19.30 17.81 -6.21
C ASN A 25 -18.38 18.15 -7.38
N TYR A 26 -17.78 17.13 -7.97
CA TYR A 26 -16.96 17.25 -9.18
C TYR A 26 -17.85 17.04 -10.40
N ASP A 27 -17.86 18.01 -11.29
CA ASP A 27 -18.58 17.95 -12.57
C ASP A 27 -18.07 16.79 -13.42
N ARG A 28 -16.76 16.58 -13.42
CA ARG A 28 -16.13 15.51 -14.19
C ARG A 28 -14.82 15.05 -13.55
N THR A 29 -14.66 13.72 -13.48
CA THR A 29 -13.39 13.09 -13.11
C THR A 29 -12.90 12.16 -14.21
N LYS A 30 -11.58 12.10 -14.41
CA LYS A 30 -10.91 11.21 -15.36
C LYS A 30 -9.76 10.51 -14.68
N ASN A 31 -9.67 9.20 -14.83
CA ASN A 31 -8.59 8.40 -14.29
C ASN A 31 -7.88 7.67 -15.43
N TYR A 32 -6.58 7.88 -15.52
CA TYR A 32 -5.70 7.15 -16.44
C TYR A 32 -4.68 6.40 -15.60
N TYR A 33 -4.44 5.14 -15.90
CA TYR A 33 -3.42 4.36 -15.22
C TYR A 33 -2.71 3.43 -16.17
N VAL A 34 -1.44 3.21 -15.88
CA VAL A 34 -0.60 2.21 -16.54
C VAL A 34 0.01 1.35 -15.45
N SER A 35 -0.19 0.04 -15.55
CA SER A 35 0.36 -0.92 -14.61
C SER A 35 1.23 -1.93 -15.34
N VAL A 36 2.39 -2.22 -14.74
CA VAL A 36 3.32 -3.25 -15.24
C VAL A 36 3.57 -4.23 -14.09
N ASN A 37 3.44 -5.51 -14.38
CA ASN A 37 3.76 -6.60 -13.45
C ASN A 37 4.84 -7.48 -14.09
N LEU A 38 5.94 -7.67 -13.40
CA LEU A 38 7.13 -8.39 -13.87
C LEU A 38 7.45 -9.54 -12.89
N PRO A 39 6.83 -10.71 -13.08
CA PRO A 39 7.28 -11.92 -12.39
C PRO A 39 8.61 -12.38 -13.01
N PHE A 40 9.59 -12.62 -12.17
CA PHE A 40 10.92 -13.05 -12.61
C PHE A 40 11.49 -14.11 -11.66
N GLN A 41 12.10 -15.15 -12.22
CA GLN A 41 12.75 -16.23 -11.47
C GLN A 41 14.19 -16.39 -11.92
N PRO A 42 15.14 -15.62 -11.34
CA PRO A 42 16.56 -15.70 -11.72
C PRO A 42 17.18 -17.06 -11.48
N ALA A 43 16.69 -17.77 -10.46
CA ALA A 43 17.15 -19.11 -10.10
C ALA A 43 16.02 -19.93 -9.47
N LYS A 44 16.17 -21.26 -9.41
CA LYS A 44 15.15 -22.16 -8.80
C LYS A 44 14.87 -21.84 -7.31
N TRP A 45 15.82 -21.24 -6.64
CA TRP A 45 15.74 -20.85 -5.22
C TRP A 45 15.39 -19.38 -5.01
N TRP A 46 15.28 -18.57 -6.09
CA TRP A 46 15.02 -17.15 -6.02
C TRP A 46 13.86 -16.75 -6.94
N GLN A 47 12.79 -16.27 -6.34
CA GLN A 47 11.63 -15.71 -7.03
C GLN A 47 11.52 -14.23 -6.72
N LEU A 48 11.21 -13.42 -7.72
CA LEU A 48 11.03 -11.98 -7.63
C LEU A 48 9.76 -11.59 -8.37
N ASN A 49 9.00 -10.68 -7.79
CA ASN A 49 7.87 -10.03 -8.45
C ASN A 49 8.02 -8.51 -8.26
N ALA A 50 8.02 -7.78 -9.35
CA ALA A 50 8.00 -6.33 -9.33
C ALA A 50 6.69 -5.83 -9.95
N ASN A 51 6.07 -4.86 -9.30
CA ASN A 51 4.85 -4.22 -9.75
C ASN A 51 5.05 -2.71 -9.75
N PHE A 52 4.59 -2.05 -10.78
CA PHE A 52 4.61 -0.61 -10.89
C PHE A 52 3.32 -0.13 -11.50
N THR A 53 2.71 0.89 -10.90
CA THR A 53 1.50 1.54 -11.40
C THR A 53 1.71 3.05 -11.37
N TYR A 54 1.51 3.68 -12.50
CA TYR A 54 1.43 5.12 -12.64
C TYR A 54 -0.03 5.52 -12.82
N MET A 55 -0.47 6.55 -12.10
CA MET A 55 -1.82 7.07 -12.17
C MET A 55 -1.80 8.57 -12.48
N ARG A 56 -2.74 8.98 -13.32
CA ARG A 56 -3.06 10.37 -13.58
C ARG A 56 -4.55 10.58 -13.35
N HIS A 57 -4.88 11.41 -12.39
CA HIS A 57 -6.23 11.78 -12.02
C HIS A 57 -6.51 13.20 -12.47
N GLY A 58 -7.57 13.39 -13.24
CA GLY A 58 -8.06 14.70 -13.66
C GLY A 58 -9.40 14.98 -12.99
N GLU A 59 -9.54 16.17 -12.46
CA GLU A 59 -10.80 16.64 -11.88
C GLU A 59 -11.17 18.03 -12.39
N ARG A 60 -12.47 18.25 -12.51
CA ARG A 60 -13.05 19.54 -12.85
C ARG A 60 -14.12 19.88 -11.84
N VAL A 61 -13.93 21.01 -11.17
CA VAL A 61 -14.92 21.59 -10.27
C VAL A 61 -15.73 22.62 -11.04
N GLU A 62 -17.05 22.58 -10.95
CA GLU A 62 -17.97 23.44 -11.68
C GLU A 62 -17.68 24.92 -11.50
N GLN A 63 -17.20 25.32 -10.31
CA GLN A 63 -16.89 26.72 -9.98
C GLN A 63 -15.59 27.25 -10.58
N HIS A 64 -14.64 26.40 -10.99
CA HIS A 64 -13.31 26.80 -11.44
C HIS A 64 -13.07 26.65 -12.93
N GLY A 65 -13.97 26.00 -13.67
CA GLY A 65 -13.95 25.91 -15.15
C GLY A 65 -12.76 25.15 -15.78
N ALA A 66 -11.62 25.08 -15.10
CA ALA A 66 -10.41 24.41 -15.55
C ALA A 66 -10.32 22.98 -15.03
N GLU A 67 -9.75 22.08 -15.85
CA GLU A 67 -9.46 20.70 -15.46
C GLU A 67 -8.07 20.66 -14.84
N THR A 68 -7.95 20.17 -13.61
CA THR A 68 -6.67 20.00 -12.90
C THR A 68 -6.26 18.53 -12.92
N PHE A 69 -4.97 18.27 -13.13
CA PHE A 69 -4.43 16.93 -13.17
C PHE A 69 -3.40 16.69 -12.07
N TYR A 70 -3.54 15.58 -11.38
CA TYR A 70 -2.63 15.08 -10.36
C TYR A 70 -2.02 13.77 -10.82
N ASN A 71 -0.75 13.56 -10.47
CA ASN A 71 -0.03 12.36 -10.87
C ASN A 71 0.62 11.72 -9.66
N TRP A 72 0.55 10.40 -9.57
CA TRP A 72 1.29 9.63 -8.55
C TRP A 72 1.64 8.24 -9.05
N ALA A 73 2.53 7.58 -8.35
CA ALA A 73 2.99 6.25 -8.68
C ALA A 73 3.03 5.35 -7.46
N PHE A 74 2.76 4.07 -7.67
CA PHE A 74 2.97 3.00 -6.71
C PHE A 74 3.96 2.00 -7.28
N GLY A 75 4.82 1.48 -6.42
CA GLY A 75 5.74 0.42 -6.79
C GLY A 75 5.82 -0.62 -5.69
N SER A 76 5.97 -1.88 -6.05
CA SER A 76 6.29 -2.93 -5.10
C SER A 76 7.29 -3.91 -5.70
N ILE A 77 8.19 -4.37 -4.85
CA ILE A 77 9.11 -5.46 -5.16
C ILE A 77 8.98 -6.46 -4.04
N SER A 78 8.63 -7.70 -4.37
CA SER A 78 8.63 -8.81 -3.44
C SER A 78 9.58 -9.90 -3.92
N THR A 79 10.33 -10.46 -3.00
CA THR A 79 11.27 -11.54 -3.32
C THR A 79 11.23 -12.63 -2.27
N THR A 80 11.29 -13.86 -2.73
CA THR A 80 11.32 -15.06 -1.89
C THR A 80 12.55 -15.89 -2.23
N PHE A 81 13.33 -16.19 -1.21
CA PHE A 81 14.47 -17.12 -1.29
C PHE A 81 14.09 -18.45 -0.65
N THR A 82 14.23 -19.52 -1.42
CA THR A 82 14.07 -20.90 -0.94
C THR A 82 15.45 -21.47 -0.67
N LEU A 83 15.83 -21.56 0.60
CA LEU A 83 17.15 -22.00 1.03
C LEU A 83 17.15 -23.49 1.41
N PRO A 84 18.33 -24.12 1.51
CA PRO A 84 18.47 -25.49 1.99
C PRO A 84 17.78 -25.70 3.34
N ALA A 85 17.54 -26.97 3.68
CA ALA A 85 16.87 -27.36 4.92
C ALA A 85 15.48 -26.74 5.13
N LYS A 86 14.74 -26.42 4.06
CA LYS A 86 13.37 -25.87 4.06
C LYS A 86 13.25 -24.53 4.80
N PHE A 87 14.26 -23.65 4.65
CA PHE A 87 14.17 -22.25 5.03
C PHE A 87 13.64 -21.40 3.88
N TYR A 88 12.84 -20.40 4.22
CA TYR A 88 12.32 -19.42 3.27
C TYR A 88 12.53 -18.02 3.86
N ILE A 89 13.01 -17.12 3.04
CA ILE A 89 13.16 -15.70 3.40
C ILE A 89 12.32 -14.91 2.42
N ASP A 90 11.42 -14.10 2.94
CA ASP A 90 10.55 -13.20 2.18
C ASP A 90 10.93 -11.76 2.48
N LEU A 91 11.16 -10.96 1.44
CA LEU A 91 11.35 -9.52 1.54
C LEU A 91 10.33 -8.83 0.63
N SER A 92 9.73 -7.77 1.11
CA SER A 92 8.81 -6.96 0.33
C SER A 92 9.04 -5.48 0.61
N TYR A 93 9.20 -4.71 -0.45
CA TYR A 93 9.32 -3.27 -0.41
C TYR A 93 8.18 -2.66 -1.21
N ASN A 94 7.47 -1.72 -0.60
CA ASN A 94 6.39 -0.97 -1.24
C ASN A 94 6.75 0.51 -1.19
N TYR A 95 6.49 1.19 -2.29
CA TYR A 95 6.70 2.61 -2.48
C TYR A 95 5.43 3.27 -3.00
N GLN A 96 5.08 4.40 -2.42
CA GLN A 96 4.09 5.32 -2.92
C GLN A 96 4.76 6.68 -3.10
N SER A 97 4.62 7.27 -4.27
CA SER A 97 5.07 8.65 -4.46
C SER A 97 4.17 9.63 -3.71
N ARG A 98 4.57 10.88 -3.63
CA ARG A 98 3.68 11.94 -3.18
C ARG A 98 2.39 11.91 -3.98
N ILE A 99 1.26 12.05 -3.26
CA ILE A 99 -0.07 12.22 -3.84
C ILE A 99 -0.48 13.67 -3.56
N ASP A 100 -0.67 14.45 -4.61
CA ASP A 100 -1.26 15.77 -4.54
C ASP A 100 -2.75 15.70 -4.91
N LEU A 101 -3.59 16.31 -4.07
CA LEU A 101 -5.04 16.35 -4.22
C LEU A 101 -5.53 17.81 -4.16
N GLY A 102 -4.78 18.72 -4.80
CA GLY A 102 -5.09 20.14 -4.83
C GLY A 102 -4.72 20.83 -3.53
N ASN A 103 -5.63 20.92 -2.59
CA ASN A 103 -5.43 21.58 -1.30
C ASN A 103 -4.79 20.71 -0.21
N CYS A 104 -4.55 19.46 -0.49
CA CYS A 104 -3.84 18.56 0.43
C CYS A 104 -2.89 17.64 -0.33
N TRP A 105 -1.92 17.11 0.40
CA TRP A 105 -0.98 16.13 -0.15
C TRP A 105 -0.63 15.07 0.89
N VAL A 106 -0.25 13.92 0.40
CA VAL A 106 0.33 12.84 1.19
C VAL A 106 1.79 12.69 0.77
N GLU A 107 2.70 12.76 1.72
CA GLU A 107 4.12 12.59 1.45
C GLU A 107 4.44 11.16 1.00
N PRO A 108 5.57 10.94 0.29
CA PRO A 108 5.97 9.62 -0.14
C PRO A 108 6.06 8.64 1.02
N ASP A 109 5.60 7.42 0.79
CA ASP A 109 5.62 6.35 1.79
C ASP A 109 6.52 5.19 1.31
N HIS A 110 7.32 4.67 2.23
CA HIS A 110 8.25 3.57 1.99
C HIS A 110 8.03 2.49 3.05
N ARG A 111 7.65 1.30 2.65
CA ARG A 111 7.39 0.18 3.57
C ARG A 111 8.24 -1.02 3.22
N LEU A 112 9.10 -1.38 4.13
CA LEU A 112 9.91 -2.59 4.05
C LEU A 112 9.37 -3.63 5.03
N GLN A 113 9.18 -4.84 4.53
CA GLN A 113 8.75 -6.00 5.30
C GLN A 113 9.77 -7.13 5.09
N ALA A 114 10.03 -7.88 6.14
CA ALA A 114 10.90 -9.05 6.07
C ALA A 114 10.28 -10.21 6.85
N GLY A 115 10.48 -11.41 6.37
CA GLY A 115 10.01 -12.61 7.03
C GLY A 115 10.97 -13.78 6.84
N VAL A 116 11.00 -14.65 7.83
CA VAL A 116 11.67 -15.94 7.75
C VAL A 116 10.71 -17.03 8.16
N LYS A 117 10.71 -18.12 7.41
CA LYS A 117 9.90 -19.29 7.67
C LYS A 117 10.77 -20.54 7.62
N LYS A 118 10.62 -21.40 8.61
CA LYS A 118 11.27 -22.71 8.68
C LYS A 118 10.22 -23.79 8.75
N ARG A 119 10.31 -24.76 7.85
CA ARG A 119 9.48 -25.96 7.88
C ARG A 119 10.25 -27.14 8.47
N PHE A 120 9.73 -27.70 9.53
CA PHE A 120 10.27 -28.87 10.24
C PHE A 120 9.47 -30.12 9.82
N GLY A 121 10.11 -30.97 9.06
CA GLY A 121 9.42 -32.11 8.45
C GLY A 121 8.26 -31.67 7.56
N ASP A 122 7.14 -32.42 7.64
CA ASP A 122 5.95 -32.16 6.82
C ASP A 122 4.78 -31.58 7.60
N ARG A 123 4.93 -31.43 8.91
CA ARG A 123 3.81 -31.07 9.79
C ARG A 123 3.97 -29.75 10.49
N PHE A 124 5.19 -29.35 10.85
CA PHE A 124 5.41 -28.17 11.67
C PHE A 124 6.11 -27.07 10.87
N THR A 125 5.61 -25.86 11.02
CA THR A 125 6.20 -24.65 10.41
C THR A 125 6.27 -23.56 11.47
N ALA A 126 7.45 -22.96 11.64
CA ALA A 126 7.64 -21.74 12.42
C ALA A 126 7.92 -20.57 11.47
N SER A 127 7.40 -19.42 11.78
CA SER A 127 7.63 -18.17 11.04
C SER A 127 7.81 -17.00 11.95
N PHE A 128 8.62 -16.06 11.51
CA PHE A 128 8.81 -14.75 12.13
C PHE A 128 8.78 -13.70 11.02
N SER A 129 8.06 -12.63 11.23
CA SER A 129 8.03 -11.51 10.28
C SER A 129 7.97 -10.17 10.98
N VAL A 130 8.53 -9.17 10.30
CA VAL A 130 8.52 -7.77 10.70
C VAL A 130 7.86 -6.97 9.59
N GLN A 131 6.84 -6.22 9.92
CA GLN A 131 6.19 -5.28 9.02
C GLN A 131 6.65 -3.86 9.34
N ASN A 132 6.70 -3.01 8.32
CA ASN A 132 7.13 -1.63 8.41
C ASN A 132 8.48 -1.46 9.16
N LEU A 133 9.50 -2.13 8.64
CA LEU A 133 10.84 -2.18 9.25
C LEU A 133 11.48 -0.79 9.33
N LEU A 134 11.11 0.11 8.42
CA LEU A 134 11.56 1.50 8.38
C LEU A 134 10.85 2.39 9.41
N ASP A 135 9.80 1.89 10.05
CA ASP A 135 9.03 2.60 11.08
C ASP A 135 8.51 3.98 10.65
N GLN A 136 8.19 4.12 9.37
CA GLN A 136 7.67 5.37 8.84
C GLN A 136 6.20 5.56 9.21
N GLY A 137 5.87 6.78 9.64
CA GLY A 137 4.51 7.27 9.76
C GLY A 137 4.07 7.95 8.47
N GLN A 138 2.78 8.07 8.29
CA GLN A 138 2.22 8.82 7.17
C GLN A 138 2.20 10.31 7.49
N VAL A 139 2.71 11.13 6.58
CA VAL A 139 2.67 12.59 6.69
C VAL A 139 1.67 13.13 5.67
N ILE A 140 0.73 13.90 6.16
CA ILE A 140 -0.29 14.56 5.35
C ILE A 140 -0.10 16.06 5.53
N GLY A 141 -0.11 16.80 4.42
CA GLY A 141 -0.10 18.24 4.43
C GLY A 141 -1.37 18.80 3.80
N ALA A 142 -1.73 20.00 4.19
CA ALA A 142 -2.80 20.77 3.57
C ALA A 142 -2.37 22.21 3.42
N HIS A 143 -2.83 22.88 2.36
CA HIS A 143 -2.65 24.30 2.15
C HIS A 143 -3.96 24.93 1.66
N GLY A 144 -4.10 26.20 1.93
CA GLY A 144 -5.21 27.04 1.48
C GLY A 144 -4.75 28.49 1.39
N ASP A 145 -5.66 29.40 1.16
CA ASP A 145 -5.36 30.81 1.10
C ASP A 145 -4.77 31.29 2.44
N GLY A 146 -3.46 31.57 2.44
CA GLY A 146 -2.75 32.11 3.59
C GLY A 146 -2.26 31.11 4.63
N PHE A 147 -2.41 29.81 4.41
CA PHE A 147 -1.87 28.81 5.35
C PHE A 147 -1.24 27.59 4.67
N VAL A 148 -0.27 27.00 5.36
CA VAL A 148 0.29 25.67 5.08
C VAL A 148 0.36 24.90 6.40
N ARG A 149 -0.20 23.72 6.44
CA ARG A 149 -0.17 22.84 7.62
C ARG A 149 0.29 21.44 7.26
N THR A 150 1.10 20.88 8.13
CA THR A 150 1.56 19.51 8.02
C THR A 150 1.11 18.74 9.26
N MET A 151 0.50 17.59 9.07
CA MET A 151 0.13 16.67 10.12
C MET A 151 0.94 15.37 9.94
N ASN A 152 1.69 15.00 10.97
CA ASN A 152 2.36 13.70 11.01
C ASN A 152 1.44 12.70 11.72
N ALA A 153 0.74 11.89 10.97
CA ALA A 153 -0.10 10.83 11.50
C ALA A 153 0.78 9.64 11.91
N ARG A 154 1.33 9.71 13.12
CA ARG A 154 2.06 8.61 13.75
C ARG A 154 1.16 7.93 14.77
N GLN A 155 1.03 6.61 14.69
CA GLN A 155 0.33 5.86 15.73
C GLN A 155 1.12 5.96 17.05
N THR A 156 0.42 5.97 18.18
CA THR A 156 1.01 6.08 19.53
C THR A 156 1.92 4.90 19.86
N TRP A 157 1.68 3.73 19.27
CA TRP A 157 2.58 2.58 19.26
C TRP A 157 3.38 2.57 17.96
N SER A 158 4.56 2.01 17.97
CA SER A 158 5.41 1.86 16.77
C SER A 158 4.61 1.35 15.58
N ASN A 159 4.78 1.98 14.42
CA ASN A 159 4.22 1.48 13.17
C ASN A 159 4.85 0.14 12.74
N ARG A 160 5.95 -0.24 13.40
CA ARG A 160 6.61 -1.53 13.24
C ARG A 160 5.87 -2.61 14.02
N SER A 161 5.53 -3.70 13.36
CA SER A 161 4.91 -4.85 14.00
C SER A 161 5.71 -6.13 13.78
N PHE A 162 5.75 -6.95 14.84
CA PHE A 162 6.40 -8.25 14.83
C PHE A 162 5.34 -9.33 14.92
N ARG A 163 5.49 -10.39 14.12
CA ARG A 163 4.58 -11.53 14.13
C ARG A 163 5.37 -12.82 14.23
N ILE A 164 5.00 -13.65 15.19
CA ILE A 164 5.46 -15.03 15.31
C ILE A 164 4.30 -15.93 14.94
N GLY A 165 4.53 -16.90 14.07
CA GLY A 165 3.54 -17.89 13.66
C GLY A 165 4.05 -19.30 13.85
N LEU A 166 3.21 -20.16 14.43
CA LEU A 166 3.44 -21.60 14.55
C LEU A 166 2.26 -22.33 13.89
N THR A 167 2.55 -23.17 12.93
CA THR A 167 1.52 -23.92 12.21
C THR A 167 1.81 -25.41 12.33
N TYR A 168 0.81 -26.18 12.73
CA TYR A 168 0.87 -27.62 12.73
C TYR A 168 -0.21 -28.20 11.83
N ASN A 169 0.19 -29.01 10.86
CA ASN A 169 -0.70 -29.65 9.91
C ASN A 169 -1.07 -31.06 10.40
N PHE A 170 -2.30 -31.24 10.84
CA PHE A 170 -2.85 -32.55 11.19
C PHE A 170 -3.20 -33.28 9.90
N LYS A 171 -2.52 -34.40 9.62
CA LYS A 171 -2.98 -35.32 8.60
C LYS A 171 -3.99 -36.29 9.24
N SER A 172 -5.25 -35.92 9.25
CA SER A 172 -6.34 -36.77 9.66
C SER A 172 -7.17 -37.14 8.44
N GLY A 173 -7.09 -38.38 7.99
CA GLY A 173 -7.91 -38.89 6.90
C GLY A 173 -7.22 -40.02 6.11
N LYS A 174 -7.90 -41.14 5.90
CA LYS A 174 -7.49 -42.18 4.95
C LYS A 174 -7.54 -41.59 3.53
N ALA A 175 -6.48 -41.73 2.76
CA ALA A 175 -6.50 -41.38 1.35
C ALA A 175 -7.64 -42.16 0.64
N PHE A 176 -8.59 -41.40 0.08
CA PHE A 176 -9.65 -42.01 -0.73
C PHE A 176 -9.00 -42.51 -2.02
N LYS A 177 -8.79 -43.81 -2.15
CA LYS A 177 -8.44 -44.42 -3.43
C LYS A 177 -9.70 -44.40 -4.30
N ARG A 178 -9.75 -43.51 -5.30
CA ARG A 178 -10.73 -43.63 -6.38
C ARG A 178 -10.51 -45.00 -7.05
N LYS A 179 -11.49 -45.91 -6.97
CA LYS A 179 -11.52 -47.05 -7.87
C LYS A 179 -11.73 -46.49 -9.28
N ALA A 180 -10.79 -46.78 -10.18
CA ALA A 180 -11.04 -46.61 -11.61
C ALA A 180 -12.18 -47.57 -11.98
N VAL A 181 -13.21 -47.03 -12.63
CA VAL A 181 -14.27 -47.79 -13.31
C VAL A 181 -13.78 -48.06 -14.71
#